data_75caa3e5db2f3c2b25d20fb66e639671
#
_entry.id   75caa3e5db2f3c2b25d20fb66e639671
#
_cell.length_a   1.000
_cell.length_b   1.000
_cell.length_c   1.000
_cell.angle_alpha   90.00
_cell.angle_beta   90.00
_cell.angle_gamma   90.00
#
_symmetry.space_group_name_H-M   'P 1'
#
loop_
_entity.id
_entity.type
_entity.pdbx_description
1 polymer ?
#
loop_
_entity_poly.entity_id
_entity_poly.type
_entity_poly.pdbx_seq_one_letter_code
_entity_poly.pdbx_strand_id
1 'polypeptide(L)'
;MSVPPKVGHVKPRRRYNSELRQEQAAATRRAIVEAALTTFLEEGYAGTTMQKIAASAGVVVETIYRSFDGKAGLFRAAVEAAIAGGARRAERPVEERPAVRAVIDESDPRRKIERYVDTQPGIHARVAPLSRALAEAAAIDPQLAALSDELETRRHNGMALFAQSLAAGGGLRAGVTVDEARDVLWTMNSHAVYRMLVVARGWSPERYRDWLAETLACVLLPPGNEESR
;
A
#
# COMPACT_ATOMS: atom_id res chain seq x y z
N MET A 1 48.71 18.36 48.73
CA MET A 1 48.72 18.20 47.25
C MET A 1 47.62 17.26 46.89
N SER A 2 46.53 17.79 46.35
CA SER A 2 45.31 17.01 45.99
C SER A 2 45.34 16.76 44.48
N VAL A 3 45.24 15.49 44.08
CA VAL A 3 45.22 15.07 42.66
C VAL A 3 43.78 15.19 42.16
N PRO A 4 43.49 15.86 41.02
CA PRO A 4 42.14 15.95 40.48
C PRO A 4 41.73 14.64 39.81
N PRO A 5 40.42 14.28 39.79
CA PRO A 5 39.92 13.06 39.20
C PRO A 5 39.98 13.12 37.65
N LYS A 6 40.44 12.01 37.03
CA LYS A 6 40.43 11.83 35.58
C LYS A 6 38.97 11.74 35.06
N VAL A 7 38.58 12.72 34.29
CA VAL A 7 37.33 12.69 33.52
C VAL A 7 37.49 11.68 32.37
N GLY A 8 36.77 10.57 32.47
CA GLY A 8 36.73 9.53 31.44
C GLY A 8 36.05 10.02 30.18
N HIS A 9 36.79 10.14 29.08
CA HIS A 9 36.24 10.40 27.75
C HIS A 9 35.43 9.18 27.27
N VAL A 10 34.10 9.29 27.29
CA VAL A 10 33.19 8.32 26.65
C VAL A 10 33.26 8.55 25.13
N LYS A 11 33.73 7.53 24.42
CA LYS A 11 33.99 7.57 22.98
C LYS A 11 32.68 7.61 22.15
N PRO A 12 32.42 8.61 21.33
CA PRO A 12 31.20 8.70 20.47
C PRO A 12 31.19 7.74 19.25
N ARG A 13 32.26 7.00 19.04
CA ARG A 13 32.51 6.17 17.84
C ARG A 13 31.59 4.96 17.66
N ARG A 14 30.93 4.44 18.70
CA ARG A 14 30.13 3.20 18.63
C ARG A 14 28.72 3.47 18.12
N ARG A 15 28.15 4.63 18.40
CA ARG A 15 26.79 5.04 17.98
C ARG A 15 26.75 5.40 16.50
N TYR A 16 27.71 6.16 16.01
CA TYR A 16 27.86 6.55 14.61
C TYR A 16 28.00 5.34 13.66
N ASN A 17 28.79 4.32 14.03
CA ASN A 17 28.94 3.10 13.21
C ASN A 17 27.70 2.20 13.21
N SER A 18 26.78 2.33 14.18
CA SER A 18 25.52 1.58 14.17
C SER A 18 24.48 2.26 13.25
N GLU A 19 24.40 3.58 13.27
CA GLU A 19 23.51 4.36 12.42
C GLU A 19 23.86 4.18 10.94
N LEU A 20 25.14 4.29 10.57
CA LEU A 20 25.61 4.07 9.20
C LEU A 20 25.30 2.64 8.71
N ARG A 21 25.47 1.64 9.57
CA ARG A 21 25.12 0.24 9.22
C ARG A 21 23.64 0.03 9.05
N GLN A 22 22.81 0.68 9.86
CA GLN A 22 21.35 0.64 9.72
C GLN A 22 20.89 1.31 8.43
N GLU A 23 21.44 2.46 8.08
CA GLU A 23 21.16 3.15 6.83
C GLU A 23 21.57 2.32 5.60
N GLN A 24 22.73 1.68 5.63
CA GLN A 24 23.18 0.78 4.57
C GLN A 24 22.25 -0.46 4.43
N ALA A 25 21.85 -1.05 5.55
CA ALA A 25 20.91 -2.17 5.54
C ALA A 25 19.54 -1.76 4.99
N ALA A 26 19.03 -0.59 5.39
CA ALA A 26 17.80 -0.04 4.84
C ALA A 26 17.92 0.26 3.33
N ALA A 27 19.04 0.85 2.90
CA ALA A 27 19.29 1.10 1.47
C ALA A 27 19.32 -0.20 0.65
N THR A 28 20.02 -1.22 1.16
CA THR A 28 20.08 -2.55 0.54
C THR A 28 18.68 -3.18 0.47
N ARG A 29 17.89 -3.10 1.57
CA ARG A 29 16.53 -3.61 1.59
C ARG A 29 15.64 -2.91 0.55
N ARG A 30 15.74 -1.58 0.41
CA ARG A 30 15.01 -0.82 -0.63
C ARG A 30 15.40 -1.26 -2.03
N ALA A 31 16.69 -1.40 -2.31
CA ALA A 31 17.16 -1.86 -3.62
C ALA A 31 16.61 -3.24 -3.99
N ILE A 32 16.55 -4.17 -3.03
CA ILE A 32 15.96 -5.50 -3.23
C ILE A 32 14.47 -5.39 -3.54
N VAL A 33 13.72 -4.56 -2.81
CA VAL A 33 12.26 -4.39 -3.03
C VAL A 33 11.97 -3.73 -4.38
N GLU A 34 12.73 -2.72 -4.79
CA GLU A 34 12.57 -2.10 -6.11
C GLU A 34 12.91 -3.07 -7.25
N ALA A 35 13.99 -3.83 -7.13
CA ALA A 35 14.35 -4.87 -8.09
C ALA A 35 13.26 -5.96 -8.18
N ALA A 36 12.73 -6.39 -7.03
CA ALA A 36 11.65 -7.36 -6.97
C ALA A 36 10.37 -6.84 -7.62
N LEU A 37 9.98 -5.58 -7.33
CA LEU A 37 8.81 -4.96 -7.93
C LEU A 37 8.92 -4.95 -9.46
N THR A 38 10.04 -4.50 -10.00
CA THR A 38 10.30 -4.50 -11.44
C THR A 38 10.21 -5.90 -12.03
N THR A 39 10.91 -6.88 -11.44
CA THR A 39 10.95 -8.26 -11.95
C THR A 39 9.57 -8.93 -11.89
N PHE A 40 8.81 -8.72 -10.80
CA PHE A 40 7.44 -9.25 -10.70
C PHE A 40 6.47 -8.62 -11.72
N LEU A 41 6.64 -7.35 -12.06
CA LEU A 41 5.83 -6.69 -13.09
C LEU A 41 6.16 -7.22 -14.50
N GLU A 42 7.42 -7.49 -14.79
CA GLU A 42 7.89 -7.95 -16.11
C GLU A 42 7.62 -9.44 -16.33
N GLU A 43 7.88 -10.28 -15.35
CA GLU A 43 7.89 -11.75 -15.50
C GLU A 43 6.73 -12.46 -14.78
N GLY A 44 5.94 -11.73 -14.03
CA GLY A 44 4.92 -12.30 -13.14
C GLY A 44 5.53 -13.02 -11.93
N TYR A 45 4.67 -13.54 -11.05
CA TYR A 45 5.16 -14.27 -9.88
C TYR A 45 5.89 -15.55 -10.24
N ALA A 46 5.32 -16.38 -11.14
CA ALA A 46 5.89 -17.69 -11.49
C ALA A 46 7.24 -17.57 -12.19
N GLY A 47 7.41 -16.64 -13.14
CA GLY A 47 8.62 -16.44 -13.92
C GLY A 47 9.79 -15.81 -13.15
N THR A 48 9.50 -15.11 -12.06
CA THR A 48 10.51 -14.45 -11.24
C THR A 48 11.30 -15.44 -10.40
N THR A 49 12.63 -15.30 -10.37
CA THR A 49 13.53 -16.07 -9.49
C THR A 49 14.28 -15.17 -8.52
N MET A 50 14.65 -15.73 -7.34
CA MET A 50 15.43 -14.99 -6.35
C MET A 50 16.81 -14.60 -6.88
N GLN A 51 17.39 -15.40 -7.76
CA GLN A 51 18.67 -15.13 -8.43
C GLN A 51 18.59 -13.91 -9.34
N LYS A 52 17.51 -13.76 -10.12
CA LYS A 52 17.29 -12.59 -10.99
C LYS A 52 17.15 -11.31 -10.15
N ILE A 53 16.36 -11.37 -9.08
CA ILE A 53 16.20 -10.23 -8.18
C ILE A 53 17.54 -9.86 -7.53
N ALA A 54 18.31 -10.85 -7.05
CA ALA A 54 19.61 -10.63 -6.44
C ALA A 54 20.58 -9.95 -7.41
N ALA A 55 20.66 -10.44 -8.65
CA ALA A 55 21.49 -9.85 -9.70
C ALA A 55 21.07 -8.41 -10.00
N SER A 56 19.76 -8.13 -10.14
CA SER A 56 19.23 -6.80 -10.38
C SER A 56 19.47 -5.82 -9.21
N ALA A 57 19.41 -6.32 -7.96
CA ALA A 57 19.66 -5.52 -6.76
C ALA A 57 21.16 -5.37 -6.42
N GLY A 58 22.07 -6.06 -7.13
CA GLY A 58 23.49 -6.06 -6.85
C GLY A 58 23.86 -6.72 -5.51
N VAL A 59 23.13 -7.77 -5.10
CA VAL A 59 23.36 -8.51 -3.85
C VAL A 59 23.48 -10.00 -4.10
N VAL A 60 23.95 -10.73 -3.09
CA VAL A 60 23.89 -12.20 -3.10
C VAL A 60 22.53 -12.70 -2.63
N VAL A 61 22.09 -13.85 -3.10
CA VAL A 61 20.74 -14.41 -2.83
C VAL A 61 20.48 -14.59 -1.33
N GLU A 62 21.50 -14.96 -0.57
CA GLU A 62 21.46 -15.13 0.89
C GLU A 62 21.05 -13.85 1.62
N THR A 63 21.41 -12.68 1.06
CA THR A 63 20.99 -11.38 1.61
C THR A 63 19.48 -11.20 1.50
N ILE A 64 18.87 -11.66 0.44
CA ILE A 64 17.42 -11.61 0.26
C ILE A 64 16.74 -12.54 1.28
N TYR A 65 17.17 -13.80 1.37
CA TYR A 65 16.57 -14.76 2.31
C TYR A 65 16.71 -14.32 3.78
N ARG A 66 17.80 -13.62 4.14
CA ARG A 66 17.97 -13.07 5.48
C ARG A 66 17.04 -11.88 5.76
N SER A 67 16.62 -11.14 4.73
CA SER A 67 15.85 -9.90 4.86
C SER A 67 14.35 -10.10 4.67
N PHE A 68 13.95 -11.19 4.01
CA PHE A 68 12.58 -11.48 3.64
C PHE A 68 12.26 -12.97 3.88
N ASP A 69 11.02 -13.25 4.23
CA ASP A 69 10.53 -14.62 4.38
C ASP A 69 10.24 -15.22 3.00
N GLY A 70 11.31 -15.58 2.29
CA GLY A 70 11.25 -16.17 0.97
C GLY A 70 10.65 -15.26 -0.11
N LYS A 71 10.24 -15.88 -1.23
CA LYS A 71 9.67 -15.17 -2.38
C LYS A 71 8.30 -14.55 -2.06
N ALA A 72 7.49 -15.20 -1.24
CA ALA A 72 6.19 -14.69 -0.82
C ALA A 72 6.33 -13.43 0.04
N GLY A 73 7.24 -13.43 1.02
CA GLY A 73 7.53 -12.25 1.84
C GLY A 73 8.09 -11.09 1.03
N LEU A 74 8.94 -11.37 0.04
CA LEU A 74 9.46 -10.35 -0.87
C LEU A 74 8.36 -9.80 -1.80
N PHE A 75 7.46 -10.65 -2.29
CA PHE A 75 6.30 -10.22 -3.09
C PHE A 75 5.37 -9.30 -2.28
N ARG A 76 5.09 -9.66 -1.03
CA ARG A 76 4.33 -8.81 -0.10
C ARG A 76 4.96 -7.42 0.04
N ALA A 77 6.29 -7.36 0.23
CA ALA A 77 7.02 -6.09 0.31
C ALA A 77 6.97 -5.30 -1.01
N ALA A 78 7.01 -5.97 -2.16
CA ALA A 78 6.85 -5.33 -3.47
C ALA A 78 5.43 -4.74 -3.66
N VAL A 79 4.38 -5.45 -3.23
CA VAL A 79 3.00 -4.92 -3.24
C VAL A 79 2.87 -3.70 -2.33
N GLU A 80 3.46 -3.73 -1.14
CA GLU A 80 3.47 -2.58 -0.22
C GLU A 80 4.20 -1.36 -0.84
N ALA A 81 5.32 -1.60 -1.52
CA ALA A 81 6.03 -0.56 -2.26
C ALA A 81 5.18 -0.01 -3.41
N ALA A 82 4.49 -0.86 -4.16
CA ALA A 82 3.58 -0.44 -5.24
C ALA A 82 2.43 0.43 -4.71
N ILE A 83 1.82 0.05 -3.58
CA ILE A 83 0.77 0.85 -2.92
C ILE A 83 1.32 2.22 -2.49
N ALA A 84 2.48 2.25 -1.86
CA ALA A 84 3.10 3.47 -1.37
C ALA A 84 3.68 4.37 -2.49
N GLY A 85 3.91 3.82 -3.68
CA GLY A 85 4.58 4.49 -4.80
C GLY A 85 6.10 4.49 -4.68
N GLY A 86 6.67 3.40 -4.18
CA GLY A 86 8.10 3.10 -4.07
C GLY A 86 8.52 2.59 -2.70
N ALA A 87 9.61 1.82 -2.65
CA ALA A 87 10.10 1.18 -1.43
C ALA A 87 10.42 2.19 -0.31
N ARG A 88 11.00 3.34 -0.65
CA ARG A 88 11.30 4.40 0.32
C ARG A 88 10.04 4.99 0.98
N ARG A 89 8.96 5.12 0.21
CA ARG A 89 7.68 5.61 0.74
C ARG A 89 6.98 4.55 1.60
N ALA A 90 7.19 3.27 1.29
CA ALA A 90 6.65 2.15 2.07
C ALA A 90 7.23 2.04 3.48
N GLU A 91 8.46 2.56 3.73
CA GLU A 91 9.07 2.60 5.06
C GLU A 91 8.36 3.57 6.03
N ARG A 92 7.61 4.55 5.49
CA ARG A 92 6.83 5.48 6.32
C ARG A 92 5.53 4.81 6.77
N PRO A 93 5.17 4.90 8.06
CA PRO A 93 3.87 4.45 8.54
C PRO A 93 2.74 4.98 7.66
N VAL A 94 1.71 4.17 7.44
CA VAL A 94 0.63 4.50 6.49
C VAL A 94 -0.05 5.82 6.87
N GLU A 95 -0.32 6.02 8.15
CA GLU A 95 -0.96 7.21 8.73
C GLU A 95 -0.12 8.48 8.63
N GLU A 96 1.19 8.35 8.42
CA GLU A 96 2.11 9.48 8.24
C GLU A 96 2.30 9.87 6.77
N ARG A 97 1.78 9.09 5.83
CA ARG A 97 1.88 9.40 4.40
C ARG A 97 1.02 10.61 4.08
N PRO A 98 1.53 11.62 3.36
CA PRO A 98 0.81 12.89 3.16
C PRO A 98 -0.60 12.72 2.59
N ALA A 99 -0.78 11.83 1.61
CA ALA A 99 -2.09 11.58 1.01
C ALA A 99 -3.08 10.92 2.01
N VAL A 100 -2.61 9.97 2.83
CA VAL A 100 -3.43 9.33 3.86
C VAL A 100 -3.77 10.33 4.97
N ARG A 101 -2.78 11.15 5.38
CA ARG A 101 -3.00 12.20 6.36
C ARG A 101 -4.05 13.20 5.90
N ALA A 102 -4.00 13.63 4.63
CA ALA A 102 -4.99 14.52 4.07
C ALA A 102 -6.42 13.94 4.09
N VAL A 103 -6.57 12.61 3.97
CA VAL A 103 -7.85 11.92 4.13
C VAL A 103 -8.27 11.87 5.60
N ILE A 104 -7.35 11.54 6.51
CA ILE A 104 -7.65 11.46 7.95
C ILE A 104 -8.10 12.81 8.48
N ASP A 105 -7.39 13.89 8.13
CA ASP A 105 -7.60 15.24 8.64
C ASP A 105 -8.82 15.93 8.00
N GLU A 106 -9.40 15.41 6.92
CA GLU A 106 -10.60 15.96 6.29
C GLU A 106 -11.85 15.62 7.13
N SER A 107 -12.64 16.63 7.47
CA SER A 107 -13.86 16.45 8.26
C SER A 107 -15.13 16.30 7.43
N ASP A 108 -15.17 16.89 6.24
CA ASP A 108 -16.31 16.75 5.34
C ASP A 108 -16.33 15.38 4.67
N PRO A 109 -17.39 14.55 4.83
CA PRO A 109 -17.41 13.19 4.32
C PRO A 109 -17.29 13.09 2.79
N ARG A 110 -17.86 14.05 2.04
CA ARG A 110 -17.77 14.06 0.58
C ARG A 110 -16.35 14.36 0.14
N ARG A 111 -15.73 15.41 0.68
CA ARG A 111 -14.33 15.75 0.42
C ARG A 111 -13.37 14.66 0.87
N LYS A 112 -13.69 13.95 1.95
CA LYS A 112 -12.93 12.80 2.44
C LYS A 112 -12.92 11.68 1.40
N ILE A 113 -14.07 11.37 0.79
CA ILE A 113 -14.17 10.41 -0.32
C ILE A 113 -13.37 10.91 -1.53
N GLU A 114 -13.50 12.16 -1.93
CA GLU A 114 -12.77 12.76 -3.05
C GLU A 114 -11.25 12.63 -2.85
N ARG A 115 -10.72 13.05 -1.68
CA ARG A 115 -9.28 12.92 -1.36
C ARG A 115 -8.81 11.48 -1.37
N TYR A 116 -9.62 10.55 -0.86
CA TYR A 116 -9.29 9.13 -0.90
C TYR A 116 -9.23 8.63 -2.35
N VAL A 117 -10.25 8.93 -3.15
CA VAL A 117 -10.36 8.47 -4.54
C VAL A 117 -9.28 9.07 -5.44
N ASP A 118 -8.83 10.30 -5.20
CA ASP A 118 -7.73 10.95 -5.95
C ASP A 118 -6.46 10.10 -5.98
N THR A 119 -6.22 9.27 -4.97
CA THR A 119 -5.04 8.41 -4.90
C THR A 119 -5.20 7.08 -5.65
N GLN A 120 -6.43 6.64 -5.91
CA GLN A 120 -6.72 5.26 -6.31
C GLN A 120 -6.28 4.92 -7.74
N PRO A 121 -6.46 5.77 -8.77
CA PRO A 121 -5.99 5.44 -10.11
C PRO A 121 -4.49 5.12 -10.14
N GLY A 122 -3.68 5.93 -9.46
CA GLY A 122 -2.23 5.71 -9.38
C GLY A 122 -1.85 4.45 -8.58
N ILE A 123 -2.58 4.12 -7.53
CA ILE A 123 -2.38 2.88 -6.76
C ILE A 123 -2.75 1.67 -7.63
N HIS A 124 -3.93 1.68 -8.25
CA HIS A 124 -4.39 0.58 -9.09
C HIS A 124 -3.49 0.35 -10.29
N ALA A 125 -3.00 1.41 -10.94
CA ALA A 125 -2.07 1.28 -12.07
C ALA A 125 -0.81 0.47 -11.71
N ARG A 126 -0.32 0.62 -10.47
CA ARG A 126 0.87 -0.10 -9.97
C ARG A 126 0.56 -1.48 -9.41
N VAL A 127 -0.60 -1.65 -8.76
CA VAL A 127 -0.92 -2.87 -8.00
C VAL A 127 -1.73 -3.88 -8.82
N ALA A 128 -2.61 -3.44 -9.73
CA ALA A 128 -3.45 -4.34 -10.49
C ALA A 128 -2.69 -5.39 -11.32
N PRO A 129 -1.53 -5.09 -11.95
CA PRO A 129 -0.73 -6.11 -12.62
C PRO A 129 -0.19 -7.17 -11.66
N LEU A 130 0.27 -6.78 -10.47
CA LEU A 130 0.77 -7.70 -9.43
C LEU A 130 -0.36 -8.59 -8.89
N SER A 131 -1.52 -8.00 -8.59
CA SER A 131 -2.70 -8.74 -8.13
C SER A 131 -3.15 -9.78 -9.17
N ARG A 132 -3.11 -9.44 -10.46
CA ARG A 132 -3.42 -10.38 -11.53
C ARG A 132 -2.43 -11.53 -11.59
N ALA A 133 -1.12 -11.22 -11.57
CA ALA A 133 -0.07 -12.23 -11.59
C ALA A 133 -0.14 -13.19 -10.40
N LEU A 134 -0.50 -12.67 -9.22
CA LEU A 134 -0.72 -13.49 -8.03
C LEU A 134 -1.97 -14.36 -8.17
N ALA A 135 -3.09 -13.82 -8.64
CA ALA A 135 -4.34 -14.58 -8.81
C ALA A 135 -4.18 -15.73 -9.82
N GLU A 136 -3.47 -15.50 -10.91
CA GLU A 136 -3.15 -16.55 -11.90
C GLU A 136 -2.32 -17.70 -11.27
N ALA A 137 -1.32 -17.35 -10.46
CA ALA A 137 -0.48 -18.33 -9.77
C ALA A 137 -1.21 -19.02 -8.59
N ALA A 138 -2.07 -18.31 -7.89
CA ALA A 138 -2.88 -18.82 -6.78
C ALA A 138 -3.89 -19.91 -7.21
N ALA A 139 -4.29 -19.91 -8.48
CA ALA A 139 -5.19 -20.95 -9.01
C ALA A 139 -4.61 -22.36 -8.99
N ILE A 140 -3.28 -22.49 -8.91
CA ILE A 140 -2.56 -23.78 -8.96
C ILE A 140 -1.65 -24.03 -7.76
N ASP A 141 -1.45 -23.06 -6.89
CA ASP A 141 -0.55 -23.13 -5.74
C ASP A 141 -1.27 -22.67 -4.46
N PRO A 142 -1.56 -23.58 -3.50
CA PRO A 142 -2.24 -23.24 -2.26
C PRO A 142 -1.50 -22.22 -1.38
N GLN A 143 -0.17 -22.14 -1.44
CA GLN A 143 0.59 -21.14 -0.69
C GLN A 143 0.36 -19.73 -1.26
N LEU A 144 0.23 -19.63 -2.58
CA LEU A 144 -0.08 -18.36 -3.23
C LEU A 144 -1.56 -17.98 -3.09
N ALA A 145 -2.46 -18.95 -3.00
CA ALA A 145 -3.85 -18.70 -2.62
C ALA A 145 -3.92 -18.07 -1.22
N ALA A 146 -3.22 -18.64 -0.24
CA ALA A 146 -3.14 -18.08 1.11
C ALA A 146 -2.54 -16.66 1.14
N LEU A 147 -1.51 -16.38 0.33
CA LEU A 147 -0.95 -15.04 0.19
C LEU A 147 -1.95 -14.06 -0.43
N SER A 148 -2.69 -14.50 -1.45
CA SER A 148 -3.74 -13.69 -2.08
C SER A 148 -4.84 -13.33 -1.07
N ASP A 149 -5.31 -14.30 -0.30
CA ASP A 149 -6.33 -14.10 0.74
C ASP A 149 -5.84 -13.17 1.86
N GLU A 150 -4.57 -13.29 2.27
CA GLU A 150 -3.95 -12.36 3.22
C GLU A 150 -3.97 -10.92 2.73
N LEU A 151 -3.56 -10.68 1.48
CA LEU A 151 -3.53 -9.34 0.88
C LEU A 151 -4.94 -8.75 0.74
N GLU A 152 -5.93 -9.55 0.34
CA GLU A 152 -7.33 -9.13 0.27
C GLU A 152 -7.91 -8.83 1.66
N THR A 153 -7.60 -9.64 2.66
CA THR A 153 -7.99 -9.40 4.06
C THR A 153 -7.41 -8.07 4.57
N ARG A 154 -6.14 -7.79 4.29
CA ARG A 154 -5.51 -6.51 4.66
C ARG A 154 -6.20 -5.33 3.98
N ARG A 155 -6.56 -5.47 2.70
CA ARG A 155 -7.29 -4.43 1.95
C ARG A 155 -8.67 -4.21 2.56
N HIS A 156 -9.40 -5.28 2.86
CA HIS A 156 -10.71 -5.23 3.51
C HIS A 156 -10.65 -4.52 4.87
N ASN A 157 -9.64 -4.84 5.69
CA ASN A 157 -9.42 -4.16 6.98
C ASN A 157 -9.12 -2.66 6.81
N GLY A 158 -8.37 -2.28 5.77
CA GLY A 158 -8.15 -0.88 5.42
C GLY A 158 -9.46 -0.15 5.07
N MET A 159 -10.38 -0.81 4.37
CA MET A 159 -11.70 -0.25 4.07
C MET A 159 -12.56 -0.11 5.32
N ALA A 160 -12.43 -1.02 6.30
CA ALA A 160 -13.12 -0.89 7.58
C ALA A 160 -12.72 0.38 8.34
N LEU A 161 -11.42 0.70 8.39
CA LEU A 161 -10.93 1.94 9.01
C LEU A 161 -11.48 3.19 8.31
N PHE A 162 -11.53 3.16 6.98
CA PHE A 162 -12.08 4.28 6.21
C PHE A 162 -13.59 4.42 6.43
N ALA A 163 -14.36 3.33 6.42
CA ALA A 163 -15.80 3.34 6.71
C ALA A 163 -16.09 3.88 8.12
N GLN A 164 -15.31 3.45 9.12
CA GLN A 164 -15.39 3.99 10.49
C GLN A 164 -15.14 5.50 10.53
N SER A 165 -14.16 5.97 9.78
CA SER A 165 -13.84 7.40 9.72
C SER A 165 -14.94 8.24 9.06
N LEU A 166 -15.68 7.69 8.10
CA LEU A 166 -16.87 8.32 7.53
C LEU A 166 -18.02 8.35 8.54
N ALA A 167 -18.24 7.24 9.25
CA ALA A 167 -19.31 7.11 10.25
C ALA A 167 -19.09 8.05 11.45
N ALA A 168 -17.85 8.23 11.91
CA ALA A 168 -17.52 9.07 13.06
C ALA A 168 -17.94 10.55 12.87
N GLY A 169 -17.96 11.04 11.63
CA GLY A 169 -18.45 12.38 11.28
C GLY A 169 -19.96 12.46 11.09
N GLY A 170 -20.72 11.39 11.34
CA GLY A 170 -22.16 11.32 11.00
C GLY A 170 -22.41 11.32 9.48
N GLY A 171 -21.39 10.99 8.70
CA GLY A 171 -21.40 11.15 7.25
C GLY A 171 -22.06 10.01 6.49
N LEU A 172 -22.39 8.87 7.12
CA LEU A 172 -23.10 7.79 6.43
C LEU A 172 -24.60 8.10 6.30
N ARG A 173 -25.18 7.72 5.16
CA ARG A 173 -26.63 7.87 4.95
C ARG A 173 -27.41 6.99 5.93
N ALA A 174 -28.64 7.41 6.27
CA ALA A 174 -29.53 6.64 7.13
C ALA A 174 -29.75 5.21 6.56
N GLY A 175 -29.56 4.22 7.44
CA GLY A 175 -29.70 2.81 7.09
C GLY A 175 -28.44 2.13 6.56
N VAL A 176 -27.34 2.85 6.28
CA VAL A 176 -26.05 2.27 5.90
C VAL A 176 -25.21 2.05 7.16
N THR A 177 -24.88 0.80 7.45
CA THR A 177 -23.98 0.42 8.54
C THR A 177 -22.52 0.58 8.14
N VAL A 178 -21.62 0.60 9.14
CA VAL A 178 -20.16 0.62 8.88
C VAL A 178 -19.71 -0.61 8.09
N ASP A 179 -20.30 -1.76 8.38
CA ASP A 179 -19.97 -3.01 7.68
C ASP A 179 -20.40 -2.97 6.20
N GLU A 180 -21.61 -2.48 5.91
CA GLU A 180 -22.06 -2.28 4.52
C GLU A 180 -21.19 -1.24 3.80
N ALA A 181 -20.85 -0.14 4.45
CA ALA A 181 -19.94 0.87 3.88
C ALA A 181 -18.56 0.27 3.56
N ARG A 182 -18.00 -0.54 4.47
CA ARG A 182 -16.75 -1.29 4.23
C ARG A 182 -16.85 -2.16 2.98
N ASP A 183 -17.93 -2.95 2.87
CA ASP A 183 -18.10 -3.91 1.77
C ASP A 183 -18.32 -3.19 0.42
N VAL A 184 -19.03 -2.07 0.41
CA VAL A 184 -19.17 -1.19 -0.76
C VAL A 184 -17.82 -0.62 -1.17
N LEU A 185 -17.06 -0.05 -0.23
CA LEU A 185 -15.72 0.48 -0.47
C LEU A 185 -14.77 -0.60 -1.01
N TRP A 186 -14.77 -1.77 -0.38
CA TRP A 186 -13.94 -2.90 -0.79
C TRP A 186 -14.27 -3.41 -2.20
N THR A 187 -15.56 -3.48 -2.54
CA THR A 187 -16.03 -3.95 -3.86
C THR A 187 -15.74 -2.91 -4.95
N MET A 188 -16.22 -1.67 -4.76
CA MET A 188 -16.14 -0.63 -5.80
C MET A 188 -14.70 -0.18 -6.07
N ASN A 189 -13.87 -0.09 -5.03
CA ASN A 189 -12.46 0.23 -5.14
C ASN A 189 -11.57 -1.03 -5.24
N SER A 190 -11.97 -2.02 -6.05
CA SER A 190 -11.17 -3.23 -6.26
C SER A 190 -10.29 -3.13 -7.51
N HIS A 191 -9.15 -3.86 -7.48
CA HIS A 191 -8.28 -4.01 -8.66
C HIS A 191 -9.01 -4.64 -9.85
N ALA A 192 -10.03 -5.47 -9.59
CA ALA A 192 -10.87 -6.09 -10.61
C ALA A 192 -11.74 -5.03 -11.32
N VAL A 193 -12.42 -4.16 -10.57
CA VAL A 193 -13.24 -3.07 -11.13
C VAL A 193 -12.37 -2.11 -11.93
N TYR A 194 -11.21 -1.70 -11.40
CA TYR A 194 -10.27 -0.87 -12.14
C TYR A 194 -9.86 -1.51 -13.48
N ARG A 195 -9.50 -2.78 -13.47
CA ARG A 195 -9.15 -3.49 -14.70
C ARG A 195 -10.29 -3.53 -15.71
N MET A 196 -11.52 -3.82 -15.25
CA MET A 196 -12.69 -3.86 -16.14
C MET A 196 -12.92 -2.50 -16.81
N LEU A 197 -12.84 -1.41 -16.07
CA LEU A 197 -13.17 -0.08 -16.59
C LEU A 197 -11.99 0.57 -17.33
N VAL A 198 -10.80 0.60 -16.73
CA VAL A 198 -9.66 1.31 -17.31
C VAL A 198 -8.94 0.45 -18.35
N VAL A 199 -8.61 -0.82 -18.03
CA VAL A 199 -7.81 -1.64 -18.94
C VAL A 199 -8.67 -2.23 -20.05
N ALA A 200 -9.83 -2.85 -19.73
CA ALA A 200 -10.64 -3.56 -20.73
C ALA A 200 -11.57 -2.61 -21.49
N ARG A 201 -12.10 -1.55 -20.87
CA ARG A 201 -13.03 -0.59 -21.50
C ARG A 201 -12.35 0.71 -21.93
N GLY A 202 -11.07 0.91 -21.64
CA GLY A 202 -10.29 2.07 -22.07
C GLY A 202 -10.72 3.39 -21.41
N TRP A 203 -11.26 3.35 -20.19
CA TRP A 203 -11.52 4.59 -19.47
C TRP A 203 -10.22 5.28 -19.10
N SER A 204 -10.22 6.62 -19.15
CA SER A 204 -9.08 7.36 -18.59
C SER A 204 -9.05 7.22 -17.05
N PRO A 205 -7.88 7.36 -16.43
CA PRO A 205 -7.75 7.39 -14.97
C PRO A 205 -8.64 8.44 -14.30
N GLU A 206 -8.81 9.61 -14.93
CA GLU A 206 -9.64 10.71 -14.45
C GLU A 206 -11.12 10.31 -14.48
N ARG A 207 -11.59 9.72 -15.59
CA ARG A 207 -12.97 9.22 -15.69
C ARG A 207 -13.27 8.15 -14.64
N TYR A 208 -12.31 7.25 -14.39
CA TYR A 208 -12.45 6.24 -13.34
C TYR A 208 -12.54 6.88 -11.94
N ARG A 209 -11.68 7.87 -11.66
CA ARG A 209 -11.69 8.63 -10.41
C ARG A 209 -13.04 9.30 -10.18
N ASP A 210 -13.54 10.05 -11.15
CA ASP A 210 -14.78 10.81 -11.03
C ASP A 210 -15.97 9.87 -10.82
N TRP A 211 -16.05 8.80 -11.60
CA TRP A 211 -17.07 7.76 -11.45
C TRP A 211 -17.02 7.12 -10.05
N LEU A 212 -15.83 6.79 -9.56
CA LEU A 212 -15.70 6.15 -8.25
C LEU A 212 -16.12 7.10 -7.12
N ALA A 213 -15.72 8.38 -7.20
CA ALA A 213 -16.10 9.40 -6.23
C ALA A 213 -17.64 9.59 -6.18
N GLU A 214 -18.27 9.76 -7.35
CA GLU A 214 -19.73 9.92 -7.45
C GLU A 214 -20.45 8.68 -6.95
N THR A 215 -20.02 7.48 -7.35
CA THR A 215 -20.65 6.22 -6.95
C THR A 215 -20.58 6.02 -5.44
N LEU A 216 -19.40 6.21 -4.83
CA LEU A 216 -19.23 6.07 -3.39
C LEU A 216 -20.04 7.12 -2.63
N ALA A 217 -20.03 8.36 -3.07
CA ALA A 217 -20.81 9.43 -2.43
C ALA A 217 -22.32 9.14 -2.52
N CYS A 218 -22.81 8.71 -3.69
CA CYS A 218 -24.22 8.39 -3.91
C CYS A 218 -24.70 7.22 -3.03
N VAL A 219 -23.87 6.18 -2.86
CA VAL A 219 -24.26 4.98 -2.09
C VAL A 219 -24.09 5.20 -0.58
N LEU A 220 -23.03 5.85 -0.16
CA LEU A 220 -22.61 5.90 1.25
C LEU A 220 -23.09 7.15 1.99
N LEU A 221 -23.23 8.30 1.31
CA LEU A 221 -23.52 9.57 1.97
C LEU A 221 -25.00 9.95 1.86
N PRO A 222 -25.52 10.78 2.76
CA PRO A 222 -26.83 11.39 2.57
C PRO A 222 -26.90 12.12 1.22
N PRO A 223 -28.09 12.18 0.57
CA PRO A 223 -28.25 13.02 -0.60
C PRO A 223 -27.83 14.45 -0.25
N GLY A 224 -26.99 15.06 -1.09
CA GLY A 224 -26.64 16.47 -0.90
C GLY A 224 -27.92 17.28 -0.78
N ASN A 225 -27.96 18.26 0.10
CA ASN A 225 -29.00 19.25 0.05
C ASN A 225 -28.87 19.94 -1.31
N GLU A 226 -29.68 19.49 -2.28
CA GLU A 226 -30.00 20.37 -3.39
C GLU A 226 -30.70 21.56 -2.74
N GLU A 227 -29.99 22.67 -2.61
CA GLU A 227 -30.60 23.94 -2.26
C GLU A 227 -31.77 24.12 -3.21
N SER A 228 -32.96 24.12 -2.62
CA SER A 228 -34.21 24.45 -3.32
C SER A 228 -33.99 25.73 -4.12
N ARG A 229 -33.88 25.57 -5.43
CA ARG A 229 -34.06 26.68 -6.37
C ARG A 229 -35.51 26.83 -6.69
#